data_3e3516a60aba094bbc4be8cda63107b0
#
_entry.id   3e3516a60aba094bbc4be8cda63107b0
#
_cell.length_a   1.000
_cell.length_b   1.000
_cell.length_c   1.000
_cell.angle_alpha   90.00
_cell.angle_beta   90.00
_cell.angle_gamma   90.00
#
_symmetry.space_group_name_H-M   'P 1'
#
loop_
_entity.id
_entity.type
_entity.pdbx_description
1 polymer ?
#
loop_
_entity_poly.entity_id
_entity_poly.type
_entity_poly.pdbx_seq_one_letter_code
_entity_poly.pdbx_strand_id
1 'polypeptide(L)'
;KVLANRVEALNMLYDEFSRSGASGEESIALGAYVSRVCSALNMLDGKREVRMNLDMEETRASLDSASQVGLLVSELLTNALQHAFEAQHEGVVDVRLWRDDDGSNVCLLVSDNGNGIPEHVNWPAEGSLGARIVRQLVSRLDGELDVDTGKDGTKVTITIPLETLTADLGEQAES
;
A
#
# COMPACT_ATOMS: atom_id res chain seq x y z
N LYS A 1 -4.82 -12.99 11.97
CA LYS A 1 -3.65 -12.18 11.54
C LYS A 1 -4.03 -11.10 10.52
N VAL A 2 -4.68 -11.45 9.41
CA VAL A 2 -5.09 -10.49 8.36
C VAL A 2 -6.03 -9.40 8.90
N LEU A 3 -7.01 -9.78 9.72
CA LEU A 3 -7.95 -8.83 10.33
C LEU A 3 -7.24 -7.87 11.30
N ALA A 4 -6.28 -8.37 12.09
CA ALA A 4 -5.50 -7.54 13.00
C ALA A 4 -4.66 -6.50 12.25
N ASN A 5 -4.06 -6.86 11.14
CA ASN A 5 -3.28 -5.95 10.30
C ASN A 5 -4.15 -4.83 9.70
N ARG A 6 -5.38 -5.14 9.30
CA ARG A 6 -6.34 -4.13 8.82
C ARG A 6 -6.77 -3.16 9.91
N VAL A 7 -7.04 -3.67 11.10
CA VAL A 7 -7.39 -2.84 12.26
C VAL A 7 -6.23 -1.91 12.62
N GLU A 8 -5.01 -2.41 12.58
CA GLU A 8 -3.81 -1.62 12.86
C GLU A 8 -3.62 -0.49 11.82
N ALA A 9 -3.79 -0.79 10.53
CA ALA A 9 -3.74 0.22 9.48
C ALA A 9 -4.80 1.32 9.68
N LEU A 10 -6.01 0.96 10.09
CA LEU A 10 -7.08 1.90 10.40
C LEU A 10 -6.79 2.75 11.64
N ASN A 11 -6.22 2.17 12.70
CA ASN A 11 -5.81 2.90 13.90
C ASN A 11 -4.73 3.94 13.56
N MET A 12 -3.74 3.58 12.75
CA MET A 12 -2.71 4.51 12.30
C MET A 12 -3.27 5.65 11.47
N LEU A 13 -4.26 5.36 10.63
CA LEU A 13 -4.96 6.39 9.87
C LEU A 13 -5.68 7.37 10.80
N TYR A 14 -6.37 6.86 11.81
CA TYR A 14 -7.05 7.70 12.79
C TYR A 14 -6.07 8.61 13.54
N ASP A 15 -4.92 8.08 13.95
CA ASP A 15 -3.87 8.85 14.61
C ASP A 15 -3.27 9.92 13.68
N GLU A 16 -3.09 9.62 12.41
CA GLU A 16 -2.59 10.57 11.41
C GLU A 16 -3.62 11.69 11.16
N PHE A 17 -4.89 11.32 11.01
CA PHE A 17 -5.98 12.28 10.85
C PHE A 17 -6.10 13.20 12.07
N SER A 18 -6.02 12.66 13.28
CA SER A 18 -6.08 13.45 14.51
C SER A 18 -4.95 14.47 14.62
N ARG A 19 -3.76 14.11 14.13
CA ARG A 19 -2.63 15.05 14.06
C ARG A 19 -2.80 16.12 12.98
N SER A 20 -3.26 15.74 11.80
CA SER A 20 -3.56 16.65 10.70
C SER A 20 -4.67 17.62 11.06
N GLY A 21 -5.73 17.15 11.72
CA GLY A 21 -6.83 17.98 12.21
C GLY A 21 -6.39 19.01 13.25
N ALA A 22 -5.42 18.68 14.10
CA ALA A 22 -4.85 19.62 15.08
C ALA A 22 -4.05 20.77 14.42
N SER A 23 -3.53 20.55 13.19
CA SER A 23 -2.84 21.57 12.39
C SER A 23 -3.76 22.37 11.45
N GLY A 24 -5.07 22.04 11.42
CA GLY A 24 -6.05 22.69 10.54
C GLY A 24 -5.97 22.22 9.07
N GLU A 25 -5.21 21.19 8.79
CA GLU A 25 -5.10 20.59 7.46
C GLU A 25 -6.02 19.37 7.34
N GLU A 26 -6.93 19.38 6.36
CA GLU A 26 -7.89 18.28 6.11
C GLU A 26 -7.32 17.16 5.24
N SER A 27 -6.05 17.23 4.90
CA SER A 27 -5.37 16.25 4.04
C SER A 27 -4.35 15.42 4.82
N ILE A 28 -4.13 14.18 4.37
CA ILE A 28 -3.17 13.24 4.94
C ILE A 28 -1.85 13.32 4.19
N ALA A 29 -0.73 13.36 4.93
CA ALA A 29 0.61 13.14 4.42
C ALA A 29 0.78 11.66 4.07
N LEU A 30 0.56 11.30 2.80
CA LEU A 30 0.40 9.91 2.38
C LEU A 30 1.68 9.10 2.55
N GLY A 31 2.85 9.65 2.20
CA GLY A 31 4.13 8.95 2.34
C GLY A 31 4.46 8.63 3.79
N ALA A 32 4.26 9.58 4.71
CA ALA A 32 4.45 9.36 6.13
C ALA A 32 3.49 8.30 6.68
N TYR A 33 2.23 8.34 6.28
CA TYR A 33 1.23 7.36 6.67
C TYR A 33 1.57 5.95 6.19
N VAL A 34 1.89 5.79 4.90
CA VAL A 34 2.30 4.49 4.33
C VAL A 34 3.54 3.94 5.02
N SER A 35 4.55 4.78 5.30
CA SER A 35 5.75 4.36 6.03
C SER A 35 5.43 3.79 7.41
N ARG A 36 4.48 4.37 8.13
CA ARG A 36 4.05 3.90 9.45
C ARG A 36 3.31 2.58 9.37
N VAL A 37 2.41 2.42 8.38
CA VAL A 37 1.73 1.15 8.12
C VAL A 37 2.75 0.04 7.85
N CYS A 38 3.72 0.29 6.97
CA CYS A 38 4.78 -0.66 6.64
C CYS A 38 5.59 -1.07 7.88
N SER A 39 6.03 -0.10 8.67
CA SER A 39 6.85 -0.34 9.87
C SER A 39 6.11 -1.19 10.92
N ALA A 40 4.84 -0.91 11.15
CA ALA A 40 4.04 -1.69 12.10
C ALA A 40 3.81 -3.12 11.63
N LEU A 41 3.51 -3.32 10.36
CA LEU A 41 3.31 -4.66 9.81
C LEU A 41 4.60 -5.50 9.86
N ASN A 42 5.75 -4.88 9.60
CA ASN A 42 7.05 -5.56 9.71
C ASN A 42 7.36 -6.02 11.14
N MET A 43 7.01 -5.20 12.14
CA MET A 43 7.16 -5.57 13.56
C MET A 43 6.26 -6.74 13.97
N LEU A 44 5.07 -6.84 13.41
CA LEU A 44 4.10 -7.89 13.75
C LEU A 44 4.48 -9.28 13.20
N ASP A 45 5.29 -9.33 12.16
CA ASP A 45 5.66 -10.60 11.54
C ASP A 45 6.75 -11.35 12.31
N GLY A 46 7.59 -10.69 13.08
CA GLY A 46 8.52 -11.17 14.15
C GLY A 46 9.23 -12.53 14.03
N LYS A 47 8.92 -13.33 13.00
CA LYS A 47 9.37 -14.71 12.83
C LYS A 47 10.45 -14.90 11.75
N ARG A 48 10.69 -13.89 10.92
CA ARG A 48 11.63 -13.95 9.79
C ARG A 48 12.44 -12.67 9.72
N GLU A 49 13.68 -12.77 9.33
CA GLU A 49 14.53 -11.62 9.04
C GLU A 49 14.18 -11.08 7.64
N VAL A 50 13.10 -10.31 7.56
CA VAL A 50 12.73 -9.59 6.34
C VAL A 50 13.20 -8.14 6.48
N ARG A 51 14.08 -7.74 5.58
CA ARG A 51 14.49 -6.34 5.45
C ARG A 51 13.44 -5.59 4.64
N MET A 52 12.94 -4.51 5.17
CA MET A 52 12.02 -3.63 4.47
C MET A 52 12.70 -2.31 4.12
N ASN A 53 12.76 -1.98 2.85
CA ASN A 53 13.26 -0.70 2.36
C ASN A 53 12.08 0.17 1.95
N LEU A 54 12.06 1.41 2.43
CA LEU A 54 11.00 2.38 2.15
C LEU A 54 11.59 3.58 1.40
N ASP A 55 10.95 3.95 0.29
CA ASP A 55 11.31 5.13 -0.51
C ASP A 55 10.01 5.87 -0.85
N MET A 56 9.74 6.94 -0.10
CA MET A 56 8.46 7.65 -0.12
C MET A 56 8.66 9.10 -0.54
N GLU A 57 8.22 9.41 -1.75
CA GLU A 57 7.96 10.80 -2.13
C GLU A 57 6.67 11.28 -1.47
N GLU A 58 6.73 12.41 -0.73
CA GLU A 58 5.58 12.89 -0.01
C GLU A 58 4.53 13.49 -0.96
N THR A 59 3.29 13.08 -0.75
CA THR A 59 2.12 13.63 -1.45
C THR A 59 0.94 13.74 -0.50
N ARG A 60 0.01 14.62 -0.82
CA ARG A 60 -1.20 14.81 -0.01
C ARG A 60 -2.34 13.97 -0.58
N ALA A 61 -3.17 13.44 0.30
CA ALA A 61 -4.36 12.69 -0.07
C ALA A 61 -5.53 13.03 0.86
N SER A 62 -6.75 12.87 0.37
CA SER A 62 -7.94 12.92 1.21
C SER A 62 -7.93 11.76 2.21
N LEU A 63 -8.68 11.90 3.31
CA LEU A 63 -8.82 10.85 4.33
C LEU A 63 -9.35 9.54 3.70
N ASP A 64 -10.34 9.64 2.83
CA ASP A 64 -10.94 8.47 2.17
C ASP A 64 -9.92 7.75 1.28
N SER A 65 -9.22 8.48 0.41
CA SER A 65 -8.18 7.90 -0.45
C SER A 65 -7.00 7.35 0.34
N ALA A 66 -6.54 8.05 1.39
CA ALA A 66 -5.47 7.56 2.26
C ALA A 66 -5.85 6.25 2.95
N SER A 67 -7.11 6.10 3.41
CA SER A 67 -7.60 4.86 4.02
C SER A 67 -7.55 3.69 3.04
N GLN A 68 -7.93 3.92 1.81
CA GLN A 68 -7.91 2.91 0.75
C GLN A 68 -6.48 2.50 0.38
N VAL A 69 -5.56 3.46 0.27
CA VAL A 69 -4.13 3.18 0.02
C VAL A 69 -3.53 2.40 1.19
N GLY A 70 -3.81 2.78 2.43
CA GLY A 70 -3.32 2.06 3.62
C GLY A 70 -3.78 0.61 3.68
N LEU A 71 -5.06 0.34 3.38
CA LEU A 71 -5.58 -1.02 3.29
C LEU A 71 -4.94 -1.81 2.14
N LEU A 72 -4.74 -1.17 0.99
CA LEU A 72 -4.08 -1.76 -0.17
C LEU A 72 -2.65 -2.18 0.14
N VAL A 73 -1.85 -1.29 0.73
CA VAL A 73 -0.49 -1.58 1.19
C VAL A 73 -0.49 -2.73 2.20
N SER A 74 -1.42 -2.71 3.16
CA SER A 74 -1.56 -3.77 4.16
C SER A 74 -1.80 -5.15 3.53
N GLU A 75 -2.66 -5.24 2.51
CA GLU A 75 -2.92 -6.49 1.79
C GLU A 75 -1.70 -6.96 0.98
N LEU A 76 -1.04 -6.06 0.27
CA LEU A 76 0.15 -6.37 -0.54
C LEU A 76 1.32 -6.83 0.34
N LEU A 77 1.59 -6.12 1.44
CA LEU A 77 2.63 -6.51 2.39
C LEU A 77 2.32 -7.83 3.08
N THR A 78 1.08 -8.06 3.48
CA THR A 78 0.66 -9.33 4.08
C THR A 78 0.90 -10.49 3.10
N ASN A 79 0.60 -10.30 1.82
CA ASN A 79 0.88 -11.30 0.77
C ASN A 79 2.39 -11.56 0.64
N ALA A 80 3.22 -10.52 0.57
CA ALA A 80 4.67 -10.66 0.49
C ALA A 80 5.23 -11.38 1.73
N LEU A 81 4.87 -10.95 2.92
CA LEU A 81 5.38 -11.50 4.18
C LEU A 81 4.90 -12.94 4.46
N GLN A 82 3.70 -13.32 3.99
CA GLN A 82 3.16 -14.67 4.23
C GLN A 82 3.55 -15.67 3.16
N HIS A 83 3.67 -15.28 1.91
CA HIS A 83 3.78 -16.19 0.77
C HIS A 83 5.13 -16.15 0.05
N ALA A 84 5.78 -14.99 -0.01
CA ALA A 84 7.01 -14.85 -0.78
C ALA A 84 8.19 -15.67 -0.21
N PHE A 85 8.26 -15.83 1.11
CA PHE A 85 9.41 -16.35 1.81
C PHE A 85 9.18 -17.70 2.53
N GLU A 86 8.20 -18.50 2.09
CA GLU A 86 7.86 -19.77 2.76
C GLU A 86 9.06 -20.72 2.88
N ALA A 87 9.96 -20.73 1.92
CA ALA A 87 11.16 -21.57 1.89
C ALA A 87 12.47 -20.83 2.25
N GLN A 88 12.41 -19.52 2.55
CA GLN A 88 13.58 -18.69 2.82
C GLN A 88 13.50 -18.11 4.23
N HIS A 89 14.66 -17.97 4.88
CA HIS A 89 14.75 -17.33 6.20
C HIS A 89 14.99 -15.82 6.11
N GLU A 90 15.62 -15.37 5.04
CA GLU A 90 15.95 -13.97 4.78
C GLU A 90 15.20 -13.47 3.54
N GLY A 91 14.64 -12.29 3.62
CA GLY A 91 13.93 -11.68 2.52
C GLY A 91 14.12 -10.17 2.46
N VAL A 92 13.81 -9.61 1.31
CA VAL A 92 13.78 -8.15 1.09
C VAL A 92 12.44 -7.78 0.50
N VAL A 93 11.82 -6.77 1.10
CA VAL A 93 10.60 -6.14 0.57
C VAL A 93 10.90 -4.65 0.36
N ASP A 94 10.67 -4.17 -0.85
CA ASP A 94 10.78 -2.76 -1.19
C ASP A 94 9.38 -2.17 -1.33
N VAL A 95 9.16 -1.01 -0.72
CA VAL A 95 7.94 -0.22 -0.88
C VAL A 95 8.32 1.18 -1.33
N ARG A 96 7.77 1.62 -2.46
CA ARG A 96 8.03 2.93 -3.02
C ARG A 96 6.74 3.66 -3.34
N LEU A 97 6.76 4.96 -3.11
CA LEU A 97 5.70 5.88 -3.50
C LEU A 97 6.34 7.07 -4.21
N TRP A 98 5.92 7.37 -5.43
CA TRP A 98 6.47 8.47 -6.21
C TRP A 98 5.43 9.03 -7.19
N ARG A 99 5.66 10.23 -7.68
CA ARG A 99 4.89 10.78 -8.81
C ARG A 99 5.54 10.35 -10.12
N ASP A 100 4.72 10.09 -11.14
CA ASP A 100 5.20 9.89 -12.48
C ASP A 100 5.81 11.18 -13.07
N ASP A 101 6.46 11.07 -14.23
CA ASP A 101 7.26 12.16 -14.81
C ASP A 101 6.45 13.42 -15.12
N ASP A 102 5.17 13.29 -15.45
CA ASP A 102 4.28 14.43 -15.71
C ASP A 102 3.53 14.91 -14.46
N GLY A 103 3.63 14.19 -13.36
CA GLY A 103 3.02 14.52 -12.08
C GLY A 103 1.50 14.27 -12.01
N SER A 104 0.92 13.62 -13.03
CA SER A 104 -0.52 13.36 -13.10
C SER A 104 -0.95 12.15 -12.29
N ASN A 105 -0.03 11.23 -12.00
CA ASN A 105 -0.30 10.02 -11.24
C ASN A 105 0.67 9.85 -10.08
N VAL A 106 0.22 9.12 -9.07
CA VAL A 106 1.05 8.60 -7.99
C VAL A 106 1.19 7.09 -8.18
N CYS A 107 2.42 6.62 -8.16
CA CYS A 107 2.75 5.21 -8.31
C CYS A 107 3.10 4.62 -6.94
N LEU A 108 2.52 3.46 -6.64
CA LEU A 108 2.82 2.65 -5.47
C LEU A 108 3.43 1.34 -5.94
N LEU A 109 4.62 1.01 -5.46
CA LEU A 109 5.29 -0.25 -5.69
C LEU A 109 5.41 -1.02 -4.38
N VAL A 110 5.05 -2.30 -4.42
CA VAL A 110 5.44 -3.29 -3.40
C VAL A 110 6.10 -4.44 -4.13
N SER A 111 7.35 -4.71 -3.79
CA SER A 111 8.15 -5.76 -4.44
C SER A 111 8.86 -6.61 -3.40
N ASP A 112 8.96 -7.90 -3.66
CA ASP A 112 9.71 -8.86 -2.85
C ASP A 112 10.70 -9.64 -3.72
N ASN A 113 11.72 -10.19 -3.09
CA ASN A 113 12.69 -11.09 -3.71
C ASN A 113 12.43 -12.57 -3.38
N GLY A 114 11.17 -12.92 -3.16
CA GLY A 114 10.77 -14.27 -2.80
C GLY A 114 10.60 -15.21 -4.00
N ASN A 115 9.77 -16.23 -3.83
CA ASN A 115 9.60 -17.30 -4.82
C ASN A 115 8.66 -16.96 -5.98
N GLY A 116 8.05 -15.77 -5.95
CA GLY A 116 7.03 -15.37 -6.93
C GLY A 116 5.68 -16.05 -6.73
N ILE A 117 4.72 -15.67 -7.56
CA ILE A 117 3.40 -16.28 -7.60
C ILE A 117 3.47 -17.53 -8.49
N PRO A 118 2.96 -18.67 -8.06
CA PRO A 118 2.96 -19.89 -8.89
C PRO A 118 2.23 -19.66 -10.24
N GLU A 119 2.77 -20.22 -11.32
CA GLU A 119 2.26 -20.03 -12.70
C GLU A 119 0.77 -20.41 -12.87
N HIS A 120 0.27 -21.34 -12.05
CA HIS A 120 -1.13 -21.76 -12.08
C HIS A 120 -2.08 -20.82 -11.33
N VAL A 121 -1.56 -19.80 -10.65
CA VAL A 121 -2.32 -18.80 -9.89
C VAL A 121 -2.41 -17.51 -10.68
N ASN A 122 -3.59 -17.19 -11.16
CA ASN A 122 -3.86 -15.93 -11.85
C ASN A 122 -4.23 -14.84 -10.82
N TRP A 123 -3.23 -14.36 -10.06
CA TRP A 123 -3.43 -13.31 -9.08
C TRP A 123 -3.33 -11.91 -9.72
N PRO A 124 -4.16 -10.95 -9.35
CA PRO A 124 -5.24 -11.01 -8.35
C PRO A 124 -6.62 -11.38 -8.93
N ALA A 125 -6.71 -11.79 -10.20
CA ALA A 125 -7.99 -12.11 -10.84
C ALA A 125 -8.67 -13.29 -10.16
N GLU A 126 -7.89 -14.28 -9.76
CA GLU A 126 -8.30 -15.43 -8.97
C GLU A 126 -7.56 -15.41 -7.63
N GLY A 127 -8.15 -15.93 -6.58
CA GLY A 127 -7.48 -16.06 -5.30
C GLY A 127 -8.36 -15.81 -4.09
N SER A 128 -7.67 -15.53 -2.99
CA SER A 128 -8.24 -15.34 -1.67
C SER A 128 -9.08 -14.07 -1.54
N LEU A 129 -9.69 -13.89 -0.36
CA LEU A 129 -10.37 -12.65 0.01
C LEU A 129 -9.45 -11.42 -0.14
N GLY A 130 -8.16 -11.55 0.19
CA GLY A 130 -7.17 -10.48 0.02
C GLY A 130 -7.03 -10.03 -1.44
N ALA A 131 -6.96 -10.96 -2.39
CA ALA A 131 -6.92 -10.63 -3.82
C ALA A 131 -8.17 -9.87 -4.29
N ARG A 132 -9.34 -10.24 -3.78
CA ARG A 132 -10.60 -9.52 -4.07
C ARG A 132 -10.58 -8.10 -3.51
N ILE A 133 -10.05 -7.92 -2.32
CA ILE A 133 -9.90 -6.60 -1.68
C ILE A 133 -8.94 -5.73 -2.50
N VAL A 134 -7.79 -6.26 -2.91
CA VAL A 134 -6.85 -5.52 -3.76
C VAL A 134 -7.53 -5.00 -5.03
N ARG A 135 -8.25 -5.86 -5.76
CA ARG A 135 -8.99 -5.44 -6.97
C ARG A 135 -10.03 -4.35 -6.69
N GLN A 136 -10.79 -4.49 -5.61
CA GLN A 136 -11.80 -3.50 -5.25
C GLN A 136 -11.19 -2.14 -4.88
N LEU A 137 -10.09 -2.14 -4.12
CA LEU A 137 -9.40 -0.92 -3.72
C LEU A 137 -8.75 -0.24 -4.92
N VAL A 138 -8.10 -0.99 -5.81
CA VAL A 138 -7.54 -0.43 -7.05
C VAL A 138 -8.63 0.21 -7.89
N SER A 139 -9.78 -0.46 -8.06
CA SER A 139 -10.91 0.10 -8.79
C SER A 139 -11.49 1.37 -8.15
N ARG A 140 -11.59 1.43 -6.83
CA ARG A 140 -12.08 2.64 -6.12
C ARG A 140 -11.12 3.81 -6.21
N LEU A 141 -9.84 3.55 -6.35
CA LEU A 141 -8.80 4.55 -6.54
C LEU A 141 -8.64 4.96 -8.02
N ASP A 142 -9.51 4.48 -8.91
CA ASP A 142 -9.37 4.65 -10.36
C ASP A 142 -7.97 4.23 -10.86
N GLY A 143 -7.38 3.25 -10.19
CA GLY A 143 -6.02 2.82 -10.38
C GLY A 143 -5.85 1.76 -11.45
N GLU A 144 -4.63 1.64 -11.93
CA GLU A 144 -4.17 0.55 -12.79
C GLU A 144 -3.21 -0.33 -12.02
N LEU A 145 -3.37 -1.64 -12.15
CA LEU A 145 -2.55 -2.65 -11.49
C LEU A 145 -1.69 -3.38 -12.52
N ASP A 146 -0.38 -3.43 -12.28
CA ASP A 146 0.57 -4.24 -13.01
C ASP A 146 1.27 -5.23 -12.08
N VAL A 147 1.39 -6.48 -12.50
CA VAL A 147 2.04 -7.56 -11.73
C VAL A 147 3.10 -8.21 -12.58
N ASP A 148 4.36 -8.08 -12.16
CA ASP A 148 5.50 -8.80 -12.69
C ASP A 148 5.99 -9.81 -11.66
N THR A 149 5.94 -11.09 -11.99
CA THR A 149 6.26 -12.17 -11.04
C THR A 149 7.03 -13.29 -11.72
N GLY A 150 7.92 -13.89 -10.98
CA GLY A 150 8.75 -14.99 -11.44
C GLY A 150 9.59 -15.58 -10.32
N LYS A 151 10.55 -16.41 -10.68
CA LYS A 151 11.45 -17.09 -9.73
C LYS A 151 12.27 -16.15 -8.82
N ASP A 152 12.39 -14.89 -9.20
CA ASP A 152 13.19 -13.88 -8.49
C ASP A 152 12.31 -12.93 -7.64
N GLY A 153 11.02 -13.26 -7.49
CA GLY A 153 10.08 -12.53 -6.65
C GLY A 153 8.87 -12.00 -7.37
N THR A 154 8.14 -11.12 -6.70
CA THR A 154 6.95 -10.46 -7.22
C THR A 154 7.08 -8.94 -7.10
N LYS A 155 6.69 -8.25 -8.15
CA LYS A 155 6.60 -6.79 -8.20
C LYS A 155 5.17 -6.40 -8.55
N VAL A 156 4.51 -5.68 -7.67
CA VAL A 156 3.17 -5.12 -7.88
C VAL A 156 3.29 -3.61 -7.95
N THR A 157 2.88 -3.04 -9.07
CA THR A 157 2.85 -1.59 -9.29
C THR A 157 1.41 -1.14 -9.47
N ILE A 158 1.01 -0.09 -8.75
CA ILE A 158 -0.31 0.51 -8.86
C ILE A 158 -0.14 1.98 -9.19
N THR A 159 -0.77 2.40 -10.27
CA THR A 159 -0.78 3.79 -10.75
C THR A 159 -2.13 4.39 -10.42
N ILE A 160 -2.14 5.47 -9.65
CA ILE A 160 -3.36 6.13 -9.14
C ILE A 160 -3.39 7.57 -9.63
N PRO A 161 -4.47 8.03 -10.28
CA PRO A 161 -4.60 9.43 -10.66
C PRO A 161 -4.48 10.35 -9.44
N LEU A 162 -3.64 11.39 -9.54
CA LEU A 162 -3.47 12.36 -8.46
C LEU A 162 -4.79 13.03 -8.10
N GLU A 163 -5.63 13.33 -9.10
CA GLU A 163 -6.94 13.89 -8.89
C GLU A 163 -7.85 13.01 -8.02
N THR A 164 -7.75 11.68 -8.13
CA THR A 164 -8.49 10.75 -7.26
C THR A 164 -7.99 10.82 -5.82
N LEU A 165 -6.67 10.88 -5.61
CA LEU A 165 -6.09 10.99 -4.27
C LEU A 165 -6.45 12.30 -3.57
N THR A 166 -6.60 13.39 -4.33
CA THR A 166 -6.87 14.73 -3.84
C THR A 166 -8.34 15.16 -4.00
N ALA A 167 -9.21 14.27 -4.48
CA ALA A 167 -10.64 14.50 -4.50
C ALA A 167 -11.12 14.95 -3.11
N ASP A 168 -12.06 15.85 -3.04
CA ASP A 168 -12.60 16.45 -1.81
C ASP A 168 -11.67 17.45 -1.09
N LEU A 169 -10.40 17.60 -1.48
CA LEU A 169 -9.53 18.64 -0.92
C LEU A 169 -9.80 20.04 -1.51
N GLY A 170 -10.49 20.12 -2.65
CA GLY A 170 -10.75 21.36 -3.36
C GLY A 170 -12.14 22.00 -3.10
N GLU A 171 -13.10 21.26 -2.56
CA GLU A 171 -14.48 21.75 -2.41
C GLU A 171 -14.70 22.73 -1.24
N GLN A 172 -13.75 22.84 -0.32
CA GLN A 172 -13.89 23.68 0.87
C GLN A 172 -13.20 25.05 0.76
N ALA A 173 -12.48 25.31 -0.32
CA ALA A 173 -11.83 26.60 -0.54
C ALA A 173 -12.77 27.68 -1.09
N GLU A 174 -14.04 27.36 -1.41
CA GLU A 174 -15.03 28.29 -1.98
C GLU A 174 -16.28 28.51 -1.08
N SER A 175 -16.15 28.29 0.21
CA SER A 175 -17.27 28.57 1.15
C SER A 175 -16.95 29.69 2.13
#